data_fc2b486e47f591657d098f63445c4fe5
#
_entry.id   fc2b486e47f591657d098f63445c4fe5
#
_cell.length_a   1.000
_cell.length_b   1.000
_cell.length_c   1.000
_cell.angle_alpha   90.00
_cell.angle_beta   90.00
_cell.angle_gamma   90.00
#
_symmetry.space_group_name_H-M   'P 1'
#
loop_
_entity.id
_entity.type
_entity.pdbx_description
1 polymer ?
#
loop_
_entity_poly.entity_id
_entity_poly.type
_entity_poly.pdbx_seq_one_letter_code
_entity_poly.pdbx_strand_id
1 'polypeptide(L)'
;KAYAIERVVTVKERYFISQKDCHKREEIIMCGIVGYNGKNSVTDLLLDSLELLEYRGYDSAGLATMNANTGKVKLRKCAGRVKDLRKICAKDKKISTCGIGHTRWATHGGVSDLNAHPHRVGDVLLVHNGIVENYEELKDHFMLHKDLKSQTDTEVVAAVLNRFYQGDPHEAIRKTVKYLKGTFALVIMFTDQPDVIYAIRNVSPIVAAYNDNGTMLASDVVALGATADKYMVVPEYVIMELHKDEIKLFDL
;
A
#
# COMPACT_ATOMS: atom_id res chain seq x y z
N LYS A 1 -27.62 0.52 -22.82
CA LYS A 1 -26.39 0.86 -22.10
C LYS A 1 -26.81 1.26 -20.70
N ALA A 2 -26.75 0.33 -19.77
CA ALA A 2 -26.94 0.64 -18.35
C ALA A 2 -25.61 1.24 -17.86
N TYR A 3 -25.62 2.50 -17.50
CA TYR A 3 -24.54 3.10 -16.72
C TYR A 3 -24.62 2.49 -15.32
N ALA A 4 -23.59 1.71 -14.94
CA ALA A 4 -23.43 1.32 -13.56
C ALA A 4 -23.25 2.61 -12.75
N ILE A 5 -24.18 2.90 -11.85
CA ILE A 5 -24.05 4.01 -10.91
C ILE A 5 -22.95 3.58 -9.93
N GLU A 6 -21.80 4.21 -10.01
CA GLU A 6 -20.73 4.03 -8.99
C GLU A 6 -21.32 4.38 -7.62
N ARG A 7 -21.36 3.39 -6.76
CA ARG A 7 -21.81 3.59 -5.39
C ARG A 7 -20.63 4.10 -4.58
N VAL A 8 -20.51 5.42 -4.50
CA VAL A 8 -19.55 6.08 -3.63
C VAL A 8 -20.12 6.09 -2.22
N VAL A 9 -19.41 5.48 -1.27
CA VAL A 9 -19.77 5.53 0.14
C VAL A 9 -18.67 6.27 0.89
N THR A 10 -18.93 7.50 1.30
CA THR A 10 -18.09 8.16 2.30
C THR A 10 -18.23 7.42 3.63
N VAL A 11 -17.13 6.93 4.15
CA VAL A 11 -17.14 6.10 5.37
C VAL A 11 -17.44 6.97 6.57
N LYS A 12 -18.58 6.69 7.22
CA LYS A 12 -19.01 7.32 8.47
C LYS A 12 -18.67 6.42 9.67
N GLU A 13 -18.67 6.97 10.87
CA GLU A 13 -18.33 6.29 12.15
C GLU A 13 -18.92 4.88 12.34
N ARG A 14 -20.08 4.56 11.77
CA ARG A 14 -20.74 3.25 11.90
C ARG A 14 -19.92 2.05 11.38
N TYR A 15 -18.91 2.27 10.54
CA TYR A 15 -18.04 1.21 10.02
C TYR A 15 -16.79 0.97 10.87
N PHE A 16 -16.59 1.77 11.92
CA PHE A 16 -15.40 1.72 12.76
C PHE A 16 -15.63 0.87 14.02
N ILE A 17 -14.63 0.06 14.33
CA ILE A 17 -14.56 -0.82 15.50
C ILE A 17 -13.58 -0.21 16.50
N SER A 18 -13.85 -0.30 17.80
CA SER A 18 -12.89 0.11 18.84
C SER A 18 -11.70 -0.84 18.88
N GLN A 19 -10.50 -0.32 19.04
CA GLN A 19 -9.30 -1.15 19.22
C GLN A 19 -9.38 -2.04 20.48
N LYS A 20 -10.15 -1.65 21.49
CA LYS A 20 -10.35 -2.42 22.73
C LYS A 20 -11.10 -3.74 22.52
N ASP A 21 -11.87 -3.86 21.43
CA ASP A 21 -12.67 -5.03 21.11
C ASP A 21 -11.92 -6.08 20.26
N CYS A 22 -10.64 -5.85 20.00
CA CYS A 22 -9.82 -6.75 19.20
C CYS A 22 -9.38 -7.97 20.01
N HIS A 23 -9.97 -9.15 19.72
CA HIS A 23 -9.61 -10.43 20.34
C HIS A 23 -8.32 -11.03 19.73
N LYS A 24 -7.60 -11.84 20.53
CA LYS A 24 -6.32 -12.50 20.21
C LYS A 24 -6.25 -13.03 18.77
N ARG A 25 -5.21 -12.65 18.04
CA ARG A 25 -4.87 -13.17 16.72
C ARG A 25 -3.78 -14.22 16.82
N GLU A 26 -3.88 -15.26 15.99
CA GLU A 26 -2.77 -16.16 15.71
C GLU A 26 -1.66 -15.38 15.01
N GLU A 27 -0.41 -15.58 15.41
CA GLU A 27 0.77 -14.97 14.78
C GLU A 27 0.97 -15.58 13.39
N ILE A 28 0.42 -14.92 12.37
CA ILE A 28 0.69 -15.26 10.98
C ILE A 28 1.91 -14.46 10.55
N ILE A 29 3.01 -15.14 10.24
CA ILE A 29 4.20 -14.53 9.66
C ILE A 29 3.80 -14.00 8.27
N MET A 30 3.77 -12.69 8.12
CA MET A 30 3.38 -12.00 6.88
C MET A 30 4.09 -10.65 6.79
N CYS A 31 4.23 -10.13 5.58
CA CYS A 31 4.73 -8.76 5.33
C CYS A 31 3.87 -7.70 6.04
N GLY A 32 4.47 -6.54 6.31
CA GLY A 32 3.80 -5.37 6.89
C GLY A 32 3.57 -4.27 5.85
N ILE A 33 2.34 -3.73 5.80
CA ILE A 33 1.98 -2.55 4.99
C ILE A 33 1.55 -1.42 5.91
N VAL A 34 1.96 -0.20 5.57
CA VAL A 34 1.44 1.04 6.15
C VAL A 34 1.24 2.09 5.06
N GLY A 35 0.26 2.96 5.22
CA GLY A 35 0.03 4.14 4.39
C GLY A 35 -0.52 5.28 5.22
N TYR A 36 -0.14 6.50 4.90
CA TYR A 36 -0.62 7.70 5.59
C TYR A 36 -0.79 8.85 4.61
N ASN A 37 -1.88 9.58 4.77
CA ASN A 37 -2.16 10.82 4.08
C ASN A 37 -2.71 11.86 5.08
N GLY A 38 -2.00 12.97 5.28
CA GLY A 38 -2.41 13.89 6.34
C GLY A 38 -1.68 15.23 6.37
N LYS A 39 -1.68 15.85 7.56
CA LYS A 39 -1.13 17.19 7.81
C LYS A 39 0.36 17.15 8.15
N ASN A 40 0.81 16.08 8.79
CA ASN A 40 2.14 15.94 9.34
C ASN A 40 3.12 15.30 8.34
N SER A 41 4.42 15.45 8.61
CA SER A 41 5.45 14.73 7.86
C SER A 41 5.23 13.23 7.99
N VAL A 42 5.14 12.56 6.84
CA VAL A 42 4.80 11.14 6.79
C VAL A 42 5.98 10.21 7.10
N THR A 43 7.21 10.65 6.88
CA THR A 43 8.38 9.75 6.91
C THR A 43 8.57 9.06 8.27
N ASP A 44 8.59 9.82 9.37
CA ASP A 44 8.78 9.23 10.71
C ASP A 44 7.59 8.38 11.12
N LEU A 45 6.37 8.85 10.82
CA LEU A 45 5.16 8.09 11.10
C LEU A 45 5.17 6.72 10.42
N LEU A 46 5.54 6.66 9.13
CA LEU A 46 5.64 5.37 8.42
C LEU A 46 6.74 4.48 9.04
N LEU A 47 7.90 5.04 9.40
CA LEU A 47 8.98 4.29 10.01
C LEU A 47 8.58 3.72 11.38
N ASP A 48 7.93 4.53 12.22
CA ASP A 48 7.45 4.09 13.55
C ASP A 48 6.41 2.97 13.42
N SER A 49 5.48 3.11 12.48
CA SER A 49 4.44 2.11 12.21
C SER A 49 5.02 0.82 11.62
N LEU A 50 6.04 0.92 10.74
CA LEU A 50 6.72 -0.26 10.20
C LEU A 50 7.52 -1.01 11.26
N GLU A 51 8.14 -0.31 12.22
CA GLU A 51 8.82 -0.95 13.36
C GLU A 51 7.86 -1.81 14.19
N LEU A 52 6.61 -1.36 14.36
CA LEU A 52 5.56 -2.14 15.03
C LEU A 52 5.15 -3.40 14.26
N LEU A 53 5.43 -3.48 12.95
CA LEU A 53 5.13 -4.64 12.10
C LEU A 53 6.32 -5.58 11.89
N GLU A 54 7.52 -5.28 12.41
CA GLU A 54 8.71 -6.12 12.22
C GLU A 54 8.54 -7.54 12.80
N TYR A 55 7.64 -7.74 13.78
CA TYR A 55 7.33 -9.09 14.27
C TYR A 55 6.73 -10.00 13.20
N ARG A 56 6.17 -9.42 12.11
CA ARG A 56 5.58 -10.16 10.98
C ARG A 56 6.61 -10.52 9.91
N GLY A 57 7.69 -9.72 9.75
CA GLY A 57 8.72 -9.92 8.75
C GLY A 57 9.68 -8.73 8.69
N TYR A 58 10.97 -8.99 8.46
CA TYR A 58 12.01 -7.95 8.58
C TYR A 58 13.24 -8.21 7.70
N ASP A 59 13.11 -8.90 6.57
CA ASP A 59 14.25 -9.16 5.68
C ASP A 59 14.64 -7.96 4.82
N SER A 60 13.65 -7.14 4.49
CA SER A 60 13.84 -5.88 3.80
C SER A 60 12.72 -4.89 4.13
N ALA A 61 13.01 -3.61 4.01
CA ALA A 61 12.08 -2.54 4.29
C ALA A 61 12.19 -1.42 3.25
N GLY A 62 11.10 -0.67 3.07
CA GLY A 62 11.13 0.50 2.23
C GLY A 62 9.89 1.36 2.36
N LEU A 63 10.01 2.58 1.87
CA LEU A 63 8.92 3.54 1.81
C LEU A 63 8.99 4.39 0.54
N ALA A 64 7.84 4.84 0.09
CA ALA A 64 7.69 5.88 -0.90
C ALA A 64 6.89 7.02 -0.28
N THR A 65 7.42 8.23 -0.36
CA THR A 65 6.72 9.44 0.09
C THR A 65 6.56 10.42 -1.04
N MET A 66 5.45 11.13 -1.05
CA MET A 66 5.11 12.09 -2.09
C MET A 66 4.79 13.45 -1.47
N ASN A 67 5.29 14.49 -2.11
CA ASN A 67 4.93 15.85 -1.76
C ASN A 67 3.64 16.22 -2.50
N ALA A 68 2.56 16.42 -1.76
CA ALA A 68 1.24 16.71 -2.32
C ALA A 68 1.20 17.95 -3.23
N ASN A 69 2.06 18.95 -2.96
CA ASN A 69 2.07 20.19 -3.74
C ASN A 69 2.85 20.09 -5.06
N THR A 70 3.83 19.18 -5.13
CA THR A 70 4.78 19.12 -6.27
C THR A 70 4.77 17.78 -7.00
N GLY A 71 4.07 16.75 -6.50
CA GLY A 71 4.11 15.38 -7.01
C GLY A 71 5.49 14.70 -6.87
N LYS A 72 6.46 15.36 -6.23
CA LYS A 72 7.82 14.81 -6.13
C LYS A 72 7.86 13.60 -5.22
N VAL A 73 8.27 12.47 -5.80
CA VAL A 73 8.40 11.18 -5.11
C VAL A 73 9.81 11.01 -4.54
N LYS A 74 9.88 10.48 -3.32
CA LYS A 74 11.09 9.90 -2.75
C LYS A 74 10.84 8.43 -2.47
N LEU A 75 11.67 7.56 -3.04
CA LEU A 75 11.66 6.12 -2.83
C LEU A 75 12.93 5.71 -2.09
N ARG A 76 12.80 5.03 -0.94
CA ARG A 76 13.92 4.52 -0.12
C ARG A 76 13.65 3.06 0.21
N LYS A 77 14.62 2.21 -0.05
CA LYS A 77 14.55 0.77 0.16
C LYS A 77 15.88 0.25 0.67
N CYS A 78 15.84 -0.79 1.47
CA CYS A 78 17.04 -1.53 1.87
C CYS A 78 16.72 -3.00 2.18
N ALA A 79 17.68 -3.86 1.89
CA ALA A 79 17.77 -5.17 2.50
C ALA A 79 18.16 -4.97 3.98
N GLY A 80 17.34 -5.49 4.92
CA GLY A 80 17.53 -5.30 6.35
C GLY A 80 16.31 -4.70 7.05
N ARG A 81 16.50 -4.26 8.28
CA ARG A 81 15.44 -3.84 9.18
C ARG A 81 15.04 -2.37 8.98
N VAL A 82 13.89 -1.99 9.53
CA VAL A 82 13.39 -0.60 9.52
C VAL A 82 14.39 0.38 10.13
N LYS A 83 15.17 -0.02 11.14
CA LYS A 83 16.27 0.80 11.71
C LYS A 83 17.32 1.20 10.66
N ASP A 84 17.58 0.36 9.66
CA ASP A 84 18.55 0.64 8.59
C ASP A 84 17.92 1.56 7.54
N LEU A 85 16.65 1.34 7.21
CA LEU A 85 15.85 2.27 6.40
C LEU A 85 15.78 3.66 7.05
N ARG A 86 15.61 3.74 8.38
CA ARG A 86 15.60 5.01 9.14
C ARG A 86 16.90 5.79 8.98
N LYS A 87 18.07 5.12 8.99
CA LYS A 87 19.37 5.76 8.74
C LYS A 87 19.45 6.37 7.33
N ILE A 88 18.91 5.67 6.33
CA ILE A 88 18.86 6.15 4.95
C ILE A 88 17.96 7.39 4.86
N CYS A 89 16.78 7.35 5.49
CA CYS A 89 15.81 8.45 5.48
C CYS A 89 16.23 9.67 6.31
N ALA A 90 17.16 9.52 7.27
CA ALA A 90 17.60 10.61 8.16
C ALA A 90 18.16 11.83 7.42
N LYS A 91 18.69 11.63 6.21
CA LYS A 91 19.25 12.70 5.36
C LYS A 91 18.19 13.40 4.48
N ASP A 92 16.96 12.92 4.48
CA ASP A 92 15.89 13.47 3.64
C ASP A 92 15.20 14.66 4.29
N LYS A 93 14.83 15.65 3.45
CA LYS A 93 13.91 16.71 3.89
C LYS A 93 12.53 16.09 4.11
N LYS A 94 11.97 16.21 5.31
CA LYS A 94 10.69 15.65 5.73
C LYS A 94 9.53 16.60 5.39
N ILE A 95 9.28 16.80 4.11
CA ILE A 95 8.25 17.72 3.58
C ILE A 95 7.05 17.01 2.94
N SER A 96 7.11 15.67 2.84
CA SER A 96 6.01 14.88 2.28
C SER A 96 4.98 14.58 3.35
N THR A 97 3.69 14.61 2.97
CA THR A 97 2.54 14.37 3.85
C THR A 97 1.74 13.14 3.44
N CYS A 98 2.05 12.55 2.28
CA CYS A 98 1.45 11.35 1.76
C CYS A 98 2.54 10.29 1.49
N GLY A 99 2.28 9.03 1.82
CA GLY A 99 3.24 7.96 1.57
C GLY A 99 2.77 6.58 1.98
N ILE A 100 3.49 5.58 1.45
CA ILE A 100 3.29 4.15 1.71
C ILE A 100 4.61 3.51 2.14
N GLY A 101 4.54 2.49 2.97
CA GLY A 101 5.70 1.76 3.45
C GLY A 101 5.44 0.27 3.60
N HIS A 102 6.52 -0.50 3.65
CA HIS A 102 6.46 -1.95 3.68
C HIS A 102 7.64 -2.57 4.44
N THR A 103 7.37 -3.62 5.22
CA THR A 103 8.36 -4.59 5.70
C THR A 103 8.09 -5.93 5.05
N ARG A 104 9.13 -6.54 4.47
CA ARG A 104 8.98 -7.74 3.67
C ARG A 104 9.47 -8.98 4.42
N TRP A 105 8.76 -10.09 4.20
CA TRP A 105 9.26 -11.44 4.36
C TRP A 105 9.29 -12.08 2.98
N ALA A 106 10.50 -12.45 2.50
CA ALA A 106 10.70 -12.88 1.13
C ALA A 106 9.96 -14.17 0.83
N THR A 107 9.05 -14.13 -0.14
CA THR A 107 8.36 -15.28 -0.73
C THR A 107 8.84 -15.53 -2.16
N HIS A 108 8.92 -14.48 -2.98
CA HIS A 108 9.41 -14.52 -4.37
C HIS A 108 10.62 -13.59 -4.54
N GLY A 109 11.72 -14.14 -5.05
CA GLY A 109 13.00 -13.42 -5.18
C GLY A 109 13.78 -13.31 -3.86
N GLY A 110 15.11 -13.25 -3.94
CA GLY A 110 16.00 -13.14 -2.78
C GLY A 110 15.88 -11.81 -2.04
N VAL A 111 16.55 -11.73 -0.88
CA VAL A 111 16.64 -10.49 -0.10
C VAL A 111 17.61 -9.52 -0.80
N SER A 112 17.10 -8.40 -1.27
CA SER A 112 17.89 -7.35 -1.92
C SER A 112 17.13 -6.03 -1.93
N ASP A 113 17.83 -4.92 -2.12
CA ASP A 113 17.22 -3.59 -2.27
C ASP A 113 16.26 -3.53 -3.48
N LEU A 114 16.57 -4.26 -4.56
CA LEU A 114 15.72 -4.32 -5.74
C LEU A 114 14.38 -5.00 -5.47
N ASN A 115 14.42 -6.12 -4.71
CA ASN A 115 13.24 -6.91 -4.38
C ASN A 115 12.44 -6.33 -3.20
N ALA A 116 13.00 -5.38 -2.43
CA ALA A 116 12.26 -4.68 -1.39
C ALA A 116 11.15 -3.82 -1.99
N HIS A 117 10.03 -3.68 -1.27
CA HIS A 117 8.93 -2.78 -1.63
C HIS A 117 9.18 -1.36 -1.08
N PRO A 118 8.56 -0.31 -1.63
CA PRO A 118 7.65 -0.26 -2.78
C PRO A 118 8.35 -0.49 -4.14
N HIS A 119 7.59 -1.02 -5.12
CA HIS A 119 8.01 -1.03 -6.52
C HIS A 119 7.46 0.21 -7.24
N ARG A 120 8.29 0.75 -8.17
CA ARG A 120 7.88 1.84 -9.05
C ARG A 120 8.01 1.41 -10.50
N VAL A 121 6.90 1.47 -11.24
CA VAL A 121 6.86 1.27 -12.68
C VAL A 121 6.08 2.45 -13.28
N GLY A 122 6.74 3.26 -14.10
CA GLY A 122 6.15 4.48 -14.65
C GLY A 122 5.59 5.41 -13.56
N ASP A 123 4.29 5.65 -13.63
CA ASP A 123 3.56 6.50 -12.68
C ASP A 123 3.03 5.75 -11.45
N VAL A 124 3.17 4.43 -11.42
CA VAL A 124 2.66 3.59 -10.32
C VAL A 124 3.74 3.34 -9.27
N LEU A 125 3.37 3.53 -8.01
CA LEU A 125 4.09 3.10 -6.81
C LEU A 125 3.21 2.08 -6.08
N LEU A 126 3.74 0.89 -5.80
CA LEU A 126 2.96 -0.23 -5.27
C LEU A 126 3.69 -0.94 -4.13
N VAL A 127 2.96 -1.21 -3.05
CA VAL A 127 3.29 -2.23 -2.05
C VAL A 127 2.24 -3.33 -2.05
N HIS A 128 2.64 -4.56 -1.74
CA HIS A 128 1.79 -5.74 -1.83
C HIS A 128 2.08 -6.72 -0.69
N ASN A 129 1.03 -7.21 -0.06
CA ASN A 129 1.03 -8.40 0.80
C ASN A 129 0.18 -9.48 0.14
N GLY A 130 0.70 -10.70 0.11
CA GLY A 130 0.04 -11.83 -0.53
C GLY A 130 0.93 -12.50 -1.57
N ILE A 131 0.33 -13.33 -2.42
CA ILE A 131 0.98 -14.05 -3.50
C ILE A 131 0.08 -13.98 -4.74
N VAL A 132 0.60 -13.39 -5.81
CA VAL A 132 -0.05 -13.43 -7.13
C VAL A 132 0.48 -14.66 -7.87
N GLU A 133 -0.30 -15.74 -7.80
CA GLU A 133 0.10 -17.08 -8.25
C GLU A 133 0.41 -17.16 -9.75
N ASN A 134 -0.28 -16.34 -10.55
CA ASN A 134 -0.14 -16.35 -12.00
C ASN A 134 0.78 -15.25 -12.55
N TYR A 135 1.73 -14.77 -11.75
CA TYR A 135 2.61 -13.65 -12.16
C TYR A 135 3.47 -13.98 -13.40
N GLU A 136 3.87 -15.26 -13.61
CA GLU A 136 4.58 -15.67 -14.85
C GLU A 136 3.65 -15.61 -16.06
N GLU A 137 2.39 -16.08 -15.96
CA GLU A 137 1.39 -15.94 -17.04
C GLU A 137 1.17 -14.46 -17.40
N LEU A 138 1.21 -13.56 -16.40
CA LEU A 138 1.07 -12.12 -16.64
C LEU A 138 2.30 -11.54 -17.35
N LYS A 139 3.52 -11.98 -17.02
CA LYS A 139 4.73 -11.57 -17.74
C LYS A 139 4.64 -11.90 -19.23
N ASP A 140 4.21 -13.12 -19.54
CA ASP A 140 4.05 -13.58 -20.92
C ASP A 140 2.95 -12.80 -21.64
N HIS A 141 1.76 -12.71 -21.03
CA HIS A 141 0.58 -12.07 -21.63
C HIS A 141 0.82 -10.59 -21.96
N PHE A 142 1.50 -9.87 -21.06
CA PHE A 142 1.79 -8.44 -21.23
C PHE A 142 3.18 -8.15 -21.80
N MET A 143 3.98 -9.18 -22.16
CA MET A 143 5.33 -9.09 -22.73
C MET A 143 6.29 -8.25 -21.83
N LEU A 144 6.28 -8.51 -20.52
CA LEU A 144 6.99 -7.68 -19.52
C LEU A 144 8.45 -8.09 -19.27
N HIS A 145 8.95 -9.20 -19.83
CA HIS A 145 10.24 -9.80 -19.47
C HIS A 145 11.46 -8.86 -19.53
N LYS A 146 11.43 -7.84 -20.39
CA LYS A 146 12.53 -6.88 -20.57
C LYS A 146 12.41 -5.64 -19.68
N ASP A 147 11.24 -5.41 -19.08
CA ASP A 147 10.92 -4.17 -18.39
C ASP A 147 11.08 -4.28 -16.87
N LEU A 148 11.11 -5.51 -16.34
CA LEU A 148 11.19 -5.78 -14.92
C LEU A 148 12.62 -5.74 -14.41
N LYS A 149 12.83 -5.17 -13.22
CA LYS A 149 14.13 -5.04 -12.56
C LYS A 149 14.28 -6.00 -11.39
N SER A 150 13.18 -6.38 -10.75
CA SER A 150 13.13 -7.27 -9.61
C SER A 150 12.62 -8.67 -9.99
N GLN A 151 12.67 -9.57 -9.04
CA GLN A 151 12.19 -10.95 -9.17
C GLN A 151 10.83 -11.15 -8.49
N THR A 152 10.12 -10.06 -8.14
CA THR A 152 8.90 -10.13 -7.36
C THR A 152 7.66 -10.15 -8.25
N ASP A 153 6.64 -10.88 -7.82
CA ASP A 153 5.29 -10.81 -8.38
C ASP A 153 4.70 -9.39 -8.31
N THR A 154 5.07 -8.66 -7.27
CA THR A 154 4.62 -7.28 -7.04
C THR A 154 5.04 -6.32 -8.15
N GLU A 155 6.27 -6.42 -8.67
CA GLU A 155 6.69 -5.56 -9.79
C GLU A 155 5.92 -5.90 -11.06
N VAL A 156 5.58 -7.18 -11.27
CA VAL A 156 4.70 -7.61 -12.38
C VAL A 156 3.33 -6.95 -12.26
N VAL A 157 2.72 -6.97 -11.06
CA VAL A 157 1.43 -6.30 -10.82
C VAL A 157 1.54 -4.79 -11.07
N ALA A 158 2.62 -4.15 -10.61
CA ALA A 158 2.85 -2.73 -10.85
C ALA A 158 2.98 -2.41 -12.34
N ALA A 159 3.63 -3.28 -13.12
CA ALA A 159 3.77 -3.13 -14.57
C ALA A 159 2.43 -3.30 -15.31
N VAL A 160 1.62 -4.29 -14.92
CA VAL A 160 0.26 -4.49 -15.47
C VAL A 160 -0.63 -3.29 -15.16
N LEU A 161 -0.57 -2.80 -13.91
CA LEU A 161 -1.34 -1.63 -13.47
C LEU A 161 -0.94 -0.38 -14.27
N ASN A 162 0.36 -0.14 -14.44
CA ASN A 162 0.87 0.97 -15.24
C ASN A 162 0.46 0.87 -16.73
N ARG A 163 0.36 -0.36 -17.27
CA ARG A 163 -0.10 -0.60 -18.64
C ARG A 163 -1.55 -0.16 -18.87
N PHE A 164 -2.40 -0.35 -17.83
CA PHE A 164 -3.81 0.06 -17.90
C PHE A 164 -4.03 1.51 -17.46
N TYR A 165 -3.06 2.12 -16.79
CA TYR A 165 -3.18 3.47 -16.28
C TYR A 165 -3.10 4.52 -17.41
N GLN A 166 -4.17 5.29 -17.56
CA GLN A 166 -4.30 6.39 -18.51
C GLN A 166 -4.92 7.63 -17.84
N GLY A 167 -4.51 7.90 -16.58
CA GLY A 167 -5.03 9.01 -15.80
C GLY A 167 -6.27 8.69 -14.96
N ASP A 168 -6.83 7.46 -15.08
CA ASP A 168 -7.94 6.97 -14.26
C ASP A 168 -7.50 5.80 -13.38
N PRO A 169 -7.24 6.03 -12.06
CA PRO A 169 -6.84 4.99 -11.12
C PRO A 169 -7.86 3.86 -10.97
N HIS A 170 -9.15 4.20 -10.92
CA HIS A 170 -10.21 3.21 -10.73
C HIS A 170 -10.28 2.22 -11.89
N GLU A 171 -10.27 2.73 -13.11
CA GLU A 171 -10.29 1.90 -14.30
C GLU A 171 -9.04 1.02 -14.41
N ALA A 172 -7.86 1.57 -14.09
CA ALA A 172 -6.61 0.82 -14.07
C ALA A 172 -6.65 -0.31 -13.05
N ILE A 173 -7.11 -0.04 -11.81
CA ILE A 173 -7.24 -1.03 -10.74
C ILE A 173 -8.26 -2.11 -11.13
N ARG A 174 -9.45 -1.72 -11.61
CA ARG A 174 -10.51 -2.66 -12.05
C ARG A 174 -10.01 -3.61 -13.15
N LYS A 175 -9.30 -3.08 -14.14
CA LYS A 175 -8.72 -3.91 -15.21
C LYS A 175 -7.66 -4.86 -14.67
N THR A 176 -6.74 -4.35 -13.85
CA THR A 176 -5.64 -5.16 -13.29
C THR A 176 -6.16 -6.33 -12.47
N VAL A 177 -7.07 -6.07 -11.52
CA VAL A 177 -7.58 -7.10 -10.60
C VAL A 177 -8.27 -8.26 -11.32
N LYS A 178 -8.88 -8.03 -12.48
CA LYS A 178 -9.49 -9.10 -13.31
C LYS A 178 -8.48 -10.16 -13.80
N TYR A 179 -7.21 -9.82 -13.87
CA TYR A 179 -6.14 -10.73 -14.30
C TYR A 179 -5.45 -11.42 -13.12
N LEU A 180 -5.60 -10.93 -11.88
CA LEU A 180 -4.89 -11.47 -10.73
C LEU A 180 -5.55 -12.76 -10.21
N LYS A 181 -4.72 -13.78 -9.95
CA LYS A 181 -5.10 -15.01 -9.24
C LYS A 181 -4.29 -15.11 -7.95
N GLY A 182 -4.91 -15.56 -6.86
CA GLY A 182 -4.27 -15.69 -5.55
C GLY A 182 -4.72 -14.65 -4.55
N THR A 183 -3.89 -14.38 -3.54
CA THR A 183 -4.21 -13.47 -2.43
C THR A 183 -3.44 -12.16 -2.59
N PHE A 184 -4.08 -11.04 -2.28
CA PHE A 184 -3.42 -9.75 -2.35
C PHE A 184 -4.03 -8.70 -1.42
N ALA A 185 -3.17 -7.82 -0.95
CA ALA A 185 -3.48 -6.49 -0.46
C ALA A 185 -2.56 -5.51 -1.19
N LEU A 186 -3.11 -4.75 -2.11
CA LEU A 186 -2.39 -3.77 -2.92
C LEU A 186 -2.62 -2.38 -2.34
N VAL A 187 -1.54 -1.64 -2.10
CA VAL A 187 -1.61 -0.21 -1.74
C VAL A 187 -0.79 0.57 -2.74
N ILE A 188 -1.43 1.54 -3.37
CA ILE A 188 -1.01 2.15 -4.62
C ILE A 188 -0.98 3.67 -4.49
N MET A 189 0.03 4.31 -5.06
CA MET A 189 0.06 5.75 -5.31
C MET A 189 0.36 5.99 -6.79
N PHE A 190 -0.26 7.02 -7.36
CA PHE A 190 0.01 7.49 -8.73
C PHE A 190 0.70 8.86 -8.67
N THR A 191 1.75 9.05 -9.49
CA THR A 191 2.61 10.24 -9.40
C THR A 191 1.90 11.54 -9.79
N ASP A 192 0.84 11.45 -10.57
CA ASP A 192 -0.04 12.54 -10.97
C ASP A 192 -1.28 12.73 -10.06
N GLN A 193 -1.41 11.85 -9.02
CA GLN A 193 -2.43 11.93 -7.96
C GLN A 193 -1.74 12.04 -6.59
N PRO A 194 -1.01 13.14 -6.31
CA PRO A 194 -0.02 13.17 -5.23
C PRO A 194 -0.60 13.20 -3.80
N ASP A 195 -1.91 13.34 -3.67
CA ASP A 195 -2.65 13.50 -2.43
C ASP A 195 -3.67 12.38 -2.17
N VAL A 196 -3.59 11.28 -2.93
CA VAL A 196 -4.49 10.12 -2.75
C VAL A 196 -3.68 8.83 -2.67
N ILE A 197 -4.04 7.95 -1.73
CA ILE A 197 -3.58 6.56 -1.67
C ILE A 197 -4.77 5.67 -2.01
N TYR A 198 -4.56 4.73 -2.91
CA TYR A 198 -5.54 3.72 -3.28
C TYR A 198 -5.21 2.39 -2.62
N ALA A 199 -6.23 1.64 -2.22
CA ALA A 199 -6.05 0.28 -1.73
C ALA A 199 -7.17 -0.63 -2.22
N ILE A 200 -6.80 -1.90 -2.48
CA ILE A 200 -7.74 -2.98 -2.76
C ILE A 200 -7.17 -4.29 -2.22
N ARG A 201 -8.05 -5.17 -1.76
CA ARG A 201 -7.62 -6.45 -1.21
C ARG A 201 -8.51 -7.62 -1.61
N ASN A 202 -7.90 -8.81 -1.54
CA ASN A 202 -8.52 -10.13 -1.55
C ASN A 202 -7.78 -11.02 -0.54
N VAL A 203 -8.44 -11.51 0.48
CA VAL A 203 -7.93 -12.32 1.61
C VAL A 203 -6.97 -11.55 2.52
N SER A 204 -5.81 -11.08 2.00
CA SER A 204 -4.81 -10.37 2.81
C SER A 204 -5.41 -9.13 3.49
N PRO A 205 -5.22 -8.92 4.81
CA PRO A 205 -5.93 -7.89 5.55
C PRO A 205 -5.39 -6.48 5.29
N ILE A 206 -6.32 -5.51 5.26
CA ILE A 206 -6.05 -4.08 5.40
C ILE A 206 -7.06 -3.50 6.38
N VAL A 207 -6.59 -2.70 7.31
CA VAL A 207 -7.38 -1.86 8.21
C VAL A 207 -7.12 -0.40 7.91
N ALA A 208 -8.10 0.45 8.12
CA ALA A 208 -7.98 1.89 7.90
C ALA A 208 -8.57 2.67 9.08
N ALA A 209 -8.01 3.83 9.35
CA ALA A 209 -8.43 4.73 10.42
C ALA A 209 -8.24 6.18 10.00
N TYR A 210 -8.88 7.10 10.71
CA TYR A 210 -8.68 8.53 10.56
C TYR A 210 -8.68 9.23 11.93
N ASN A 211 -8.05 10.38 11.99
CA ASN A 211 -8.10 11.32 13.10
C ASN A 211 -7.96 12.76 12.57
N ASP A 212 -7.86 13.73 13.47
CA ASP A 212 -7.71 15.15 13.13
C ASP A 212 -6.43 15.49 12.34
N ASN A 213 -5.46 14.59 12.31
CA ASN A 213 -4.18 14.77 11.62
C ASN A 213 -4.15 14.14 10.22
N GLY A 214 -5.08 13.26 9.90
CA GLY A 214 -5.13 12.59 8.61
C GLY A 214 -5.76 11.22 8.63
N THR A 215 -5.60 10.49 7.54
CA THR A 215 -6.06 9.13 7.33
C THR A 215 -4.86 8.16 7.29
N MET A 216 -5.07 6.95 7.75
CA MET A 216 -4.05 5.91 7.81
C MET A 216 -4.61 4.55 7.42
N LEU A 217 -3.80 3.73 6.77
CA LEU A 217 -4.07 2.31 6.57
C LEU A 217 -2.90 1.46 7.05
N ALA A 218 -3.18 0.22 7.40
CA ALA A 218 -2.14 -0.75 7.75
C ALA A 218 -2.61 -2.19 7.49
N SER A 219 -1.68 -3.11 7.38
CA SER A 219 -1.99 -4.55 7.31
C SER A 219 -2.35 -5.15 8.67
N ASP A 220 -2.08 -4.44 9.75
CA ASP A 220 -2.48 -4.82 11.12
C ASP A 220 -2.80 -3.59 11.95
N VAL A 221 -3.79 -3.74 12.87
CA VAL A 221 -4.23 -2.69 13.78
C VAL A 221 -3.13 -2.15 14.70
N VAL A 222 -2.14 -2.97 15.03
CA VAL A 222 -0.99 -2.59 15.87
C VAL A 222 -0.23 -1.41 15.25
N ALA A 223 -0.11 -1.37 13.92
CA ALA A 223 0.59 -0.29 13.21
C ALA A 223 -0.17 1.03 13.16
N LEU A 224 -1.48 1.04 13.45
CA LEU A 224 -2.25 2.28 13.61
C LEU A 224 -1.86 3.03 14.90
N GLY A 225 -1.22 2.32 15.86
CA GLY A 225 -0.70 2.87 17.10
C GLY A 225 -1.75 3.59 17.93
N ALA A 226 -1.30 4.57 18.73
CA ALA A 226 -2.18 5.45 19.50
C ALA A 226 -2.87 6.54 18.66
N THR A 227 -2.71 6.50 17.33
CA THR A 227 -3.22 7.54 16.44
C THR A 227 -4.71 7.43 16.16
N ALA A 228 -5.33 6.27 16.42
CA ALA A 228 -6.75 6.07 16.18
C ALA A 228 -7.37 5.12 17.20
N ASP A 229 -8.42 5.57 17.90
CA ASP A 229 -9.18 4.75 18.84
C ASP A 229 -10.10 3.73 18.14
N LYS A 230 -10.43 4.01 16.89
CA LYS A 230 -11.33 3.20 16.06
C LYS A 230 -10.71 2.93 14.69
N TYR A 231 -10.97 1.77 14.14
CA TYR A 231 -10.56 1.37 12.80
C TYR A 231 -11.67 0.62 12.07
N MET A 232 -11.58 0.58 10.76
CA MET A 232 -12.40 -0.27 9.90
C MET A 232 -11.55 -1.34 9.22
N VAL A 233 -12.14 -2.51 8.99
CA VAL A 233 -11.55 -3.51 8.08
C VAL A 233 -12.01 -3.17 6.66
N VAL A 234 -11.08 -3.00 5.75
CA VAL A 234 -11.39 -2.71 4.34
C VAL A 234 -12.08 -3.94 3.73
N PRO A 235 -13.26 -3.81 3.10
CA PRO A 235 -13.92 -4.94 2.46
C PRO A 235 -13.12 -5.50 1.29
N GLU A 236 -13.35 -6.77 0.94
CA GLU A 236 -12.72 -7.39 -0.23
C GLU A 236 -13.33 -6.85 -1.52
N TYR A 237 -12.49 -6.74 -2.56
CA TYR A 237 -12.90 -6.27 -3.88
C TYR A 237 -13.59 -4.90 -3.87
N VAL A 238 -13.21 -4.06 -2.93
CA VAL A 238 -13.62 -2.65 -2.84
C VAL A 238 -12.40 -1.79 -3.04
N ILE A 239 -12.46 -0.81 -3.92
CA ILE A 239 -11.41 0.19 -4.06
C ILE A 239 -11.58 1.22 -2.96
N MET A 240 -10.56 1.38 -2.12
CA MET A 240 -10.51 2.41 -1.11
C MET A 240 -9.62 3.56 -1.58
N GLU A 241 -10.11 4.78 -1.44
CA GLU A 241 -9.32 6.01 -1.52
C GLU A 241 -9.07 6.57 -0.13
N LEU A 242 -7.82 6.80 0.19
CA LEU A 242 -7.37 7.52 1.38
C LEU A 242 -7.02 8.95 0.99
N HIS A 243 -7.93 9.86 1.24
CA HIS A 243 -7.69 11.31 1.18
C HIS A 243 -7.22 11.82 2.54
N LYS A 244 -6.70 13.04 2.57
CA LYS A 244 -6.20 13.65 3.81
C LYS A 244 -7.25 13.71 4.93
N ASP A 245 -8.50 14.00 4.59
CA ASP A 245 -9.56 14.28 5.57
C ASP A 245 -10.71 13.26 5.51
N GLU A 246 -10.69 12.32 4.55
CA GLU A 246 -11.76 11.34 4.36
C GLU A 246 -11.28 10.02 3.75
N ILE A 247 -12.07 8.96 3.98
CA ILE A 247 -11.91 7.66 3.35
C ILE A 247 -13.15 7.42 2.49
N LYS A 248 -12.93 7.07 1.20
CA LYS A 248 -14.00 6.71 0.28
C LYS A 248 -13.88 5.26 -0.14
N LEU A 249 -15.02 4.61 -0.35
CA LEU A 249 -15.11 3.23 -0.83
C LEU A 249 -15.91 3.20 -2.13
N PHE A 250 -15.41 2.44 -3.11
CA PHE A 250 -16.02 2.27 -4.42
C PHE A 250 -16.13 0.80 -4.75
N ASP A 251 -17.25 0.39 -5.29
CA ASP A 251 -17.44 -0.96 -5.79
C ASP A 251 -16.49 -1.23 -6.99
N LEU A 252 -15.99 -2.48 -7.09
CA LEU A 252 -15.07 -2.91 -8.13
C LEU A 252 -15.78 -3.02 -9.49
#